data_842ee8230513f7048acbe214ebdfa356
#
_entry.id   842ee8230513f7048acbe214ebdfa356
#
_cell.length_a   1.000
_cell.length_b   1.000
_cell.length_c   1.000
_cell.angle_alpha   90.00
_cell.angle_beta   90.00
_cell.angle_gamma   90.00
#
_symmetry.space_group_name_H-M   'P 1'
#
loop_
_entity.id
_entity.type
_entity.pdbx_description
1 polymer ?
#
loop_
_entity_poly.entity_id
_entity_poly.type
_entity_poly.pdbx_seq_one_letter_code
_entity_poly.pdbx_strand_id
1 'polypeptide(L)'
;VEFAVSKLDGSWSSSDGSEIPEGIDCCGHVDNPTIRLHYWYPSCPNTARKGDRVEVFSQALVSGLAQGCVYALVAIGFVIIYKATEVPNFAQGEITMVGAYIYFSLVTIFGLPAFLALPATLVLAGILGGLIERTVIHPISDEPPFISIMATIGLAILLRGITGIVWSHETYAFPSPIPDRTFEVAGVVVSSVDLWAFSLVALVTLLLFAFFHWTRIGIAMRAVAQNRYAAQLMGISVQRVFTLSWVLASAVGALGGIVLADLNYLHTNMGTIIMVAIVAAVLGGLESIPGALLGGLFIGVVANLSGAYLDWLLGSGAKDVAAFAVLLIVLLIRPYGFFGIPDEKRV
;
A
#
# COMPACT_ATOMS: atom_id res chain seq x y z
N VAL A 1 -14.39 -14.53 -22.15
CA VAL A 1 -15.28 -15.68 -22.45
C VAL A 1 -14.97 -16.70 -21.37
N GLU A 2 -15.83 -16.81 -20.33
CA GLU A 2 -15.72 -17.83 -19.29
C GLU A 2 -16.06 -19.20 -19.88
N PHE A 3 -15.08 -20.09 -19.94
CA PHE A 3 -15.33 -21.50 -20.20
C PHE A 3 -15.52 -22.21 -18.84
N ALA A 4 -16.76 -22.57 -18.52
CA ALA A 4 -17.03 -23.44 -17.39
C ALA A 4 -16.75 -24.88 -17.80
N VAL A 5 -15.79 -25.55 -17.16
CA VAL A 5 -15.49 -26.97 -17.33
C VAL A 5 -16.08 -27.73 -16.14
N SER A 6 -16.96 -28.64 -16.36
CA SER A 6 -17.54 -29.51 -15.33
C SER A 6 -17.16 -30.97 -15.52
N LYS A 7 -16.96 -31.70 -14.43
CA LYS A 7 -16.70 -33.12 -14.42
C LYS A 7 -18.02 -33.87 -14.22
N LEU A 8 -18.49 -34.56 -15.24
CA LEU A 8 -19.60 -35.49 -15.16
C LEU A 8 -19.07 -36.87 -15.53
N ASP A 9 -19.31 -37.90 -14.69
CA ASP A 9 -19.06 -39.33 -14.92
C ASP A 9 -17.64 -39.72 -15.38
N GLY A 10 -16.61 -39.12 -14.84
CA GLY A 10 -15.22 -39.54 -15.04
C GLY A 10 -14.52 -38.99 -16.28
N SER A 11 -15.23 -38.29 -17.17
CA SER A 11 -14.68 -37.60 -18.33
C SER A 11 -14.82 -36.08 -18.21
N TRP A 12 -13.90 -35.33 -18.80
CA TRP A 12 -13.94 -33.86 -18.86
C TRP A 12 -14.66 -33.44 -20.15
N SER A 13 -15.70 -32.60 -20.03
CA SER A 13 -16.36 -32.00 -21.18
C SER A 13 -16.41 -30.48 -21.07
N SER A 14 -16.27 -29.78 -22.19
CA SER A 14 -16.47 -28.35 -22.27
C SER A 14 -17.96 -28.01 -22.38
N SER A 15 -18.36 -26.78 -22.04
CA SER A 15 -19.75 -26.31 -22.08
C SER A 15 -20.40 -26.34 -23.47
N ASP A 16 -19.64 -26.58 -24.54
CA ASP A 16 -20.11 -26.67 -25.92
C ASP A 16 -20.14 -28.12 -26.47
N GLY A 17 -19.87 -29.11 -25.61
CA GLY A 17 -19.98 -30.54 -25.98
C GLY A 17 -18.79 -31.06 -26.79
N SER A 18 -17.71 -30.34 -26.94
CA SER A 18 -16.50 -30.83 -27.62
C SER A 18 -15.66 -31.71 -26.67
N GLU A 19 -15.21 -32.86 -27.14
CA GLU A 19 -14.29 -33.74 -26.41
C GLU A 19 -12.92 -33.10 -26.31
N ILE A 20 -12.37 -33.11 -25.09
CA ILE A 20 -11.03 -32.58 -24.80
C ILE A 20 -10.01 -33.63 -25.24
N PRO A 21 -8.96 -33.30 -26.02
CA PRO A 21 -7.96 -34.25 -26.48
C PRO A 21 -7.29 -35.01 -25.34
N GLU A 22 -7.14 -36.34 -25.47
CA GLU A 22 -6.32 -37.15 -24.57
C GLU A 22 -4.85 -36.66 -24.62
N GLY A 23 -4.34 -36.18 -23.51
CA GLY A 23 -2.96 -35.70 -23.40
C GLY A 23 -2.78 -34.36 -22.61
N ILE A 24 -3.84 -33.91 -21.93
CA ILE A 24 -3.72 -32.77 -21.02
C ILE A 24 -3.24 -33.27 -19.66
N ASP A 25 -1.98 -33.04 -19.34
CA ASP A 25 -1.45 -33.22 -17.97
C ASP A 25 -2.18 -32.32 -17.00
N CYS A 26 -2.30 -32.72 -15.73
CA CYS A 26 -2.98 -32.01 -14.66
C CYS A 26 -2.54 -30.52 -14.47
N CYS A 27 -1.51 -30.07 -15.17
CA CYS A 27 -0.98 -28.72 -15.16
C CYS A 27 -1.36 -27.87 -16.37
N GLY A 28 -2.26 -28.34 -17.26
CA GLY A 28 -2.76 -27.54 -18.39
C GLY A 28 -1.71 -27.19 -19.45
N HIS A 29 -0.64 -27.98 -19.59
CA HIS A 29 0.38 -27.76 -20.62
C HIS A 29 -0.14 -28.29 -21.95
N VAL A 30 -0.59 -27.41 -22.80
CA VAL A 30 -0.90 -27.72 -24.20
C VAL A 30 0.34 -27.38 -25.02
N ASP A 31 1.01 -28.38 -25.56
CA ASP A 31 2.12 -28.20 -26.52
C ASP A 31 1.59 -27.68 -27.87
N ASN A 32 1.05 -26.48 -27.86
CA ASN A 32 0.69 -25.76 -29.08
C ASN A 32 1.41 -24.40 -29.08
N PRO A 33 2.35 -24.15 -29.99
CA PRO A 33 3.17 -22.94 -30.01
C PRO A 33 2.38 -21.64 -30.25
N THR A 34 1.08 -21.73 -30.54
CA THR A 34 0.23 -20.57 -30.89
C THR A 34 -0.69 -20.11 -29.76
N ILE A 35 -0.84 -20.86 -28.66
CA ILE A 35 -1.76 -20.51 -27.57
C ILE A 35 -1.07 -20.78 -26.22
N ARG A 36 -0.43 -19.78 -25.64
CA ARG A 36 0.03 -19.82 -24.24
C ARG A 36 -1.08 -19.33 -23.33
N LEU A 37 -1.93 -20.25 -22.85
CA LEU A 37 -2.87 -20.01 -21.75
C LEU A 37 -2.28 -20.58 -20.46
N HIS A 38 -1.73 -19.73 -19.60
CA HIS A 38 -1.33 -20.10 -18.24
C HIS A 38 -2.56 -20.05 -17.35
N TYR A 39 -3.25 -21.21 -17.18
CA TYR A 39 -4.22 -21.38 -16.11
C TYR A 39 -3.54 -22.08 -14.93
N TRP A 40 -3.40 -21.35 -13.83
CA TRP A 40 -2.92 -21.91 -12.57
C TRP A 40 -4.11 -22.55 -11.83
N TYR A 41 -4.18 -23.90 -11.77
CA TYR A 41 -5.17 -24.63 -10.98
C TYR A 41 -4.58 -24.98 -9.60
N PRO A 42 -5.21 -24.54 -8.48
CA PRO A 42 -4.64 -24.76 -7.12
C PRO A 42 -4.81 -26.21 -6.59
N SER A 43 -5.23 -27.18 -7.41
CA SER A 43 -5.55 -28.53 -6.94
C SER A 43 -4.67 -29.66 -7.51
N CYS A 44 -3.49 -29.38 -8.05
CA CYS A 44 -2.51 -30.42 -8.31
C CYS A 44 -1.78 -30.82 -7.02
N PRO A 45 -1.95 -32.03 -6.50
CA PRO A 45 -1.21 -32.46 -5.32
C PRO A 45 0.27 -32.67 -5.68
N ASN A 46 1.10 -31.73 -5.24
CA ASN A 46 2.45 -31.90 -4.73
C ASN A 46 3.45 -32.78 -5.52
N THR A 47 3.63 -32.50 -6.82
CA THR A 47 4.83 -32.96 -7.55
C THR A 47 5.86 -31.84 -7.76
N ALA A 48 5.81 -30.77 -6.96
CA ALA A 48 6.81 -29.71 -7.02
C ALA A 48 8.20 -30.31 -6.73
N ARG A 49 9.03 -30.38 -7.75
CA ARG A 49 10.46 -30.74 -7.62
C ARG A 49 11.10 -29.76 -6.66
N LYS A 50 12.15 -30.18 -5.97
CA LYS A 50 12.85 -29.37 -4.95
C LYS A 50 13.32 -28.01 -5.51
N GLY A 51 13.49 -27.88 -6.83
CA GLY A 51 13.76 -26.63 -7.56
C GLY A 51 12.58 -25.68 -7.57
N ASP A 52 11.37 -26.16 -7.83
CA ASP A 52 10.17 -25.32 -7.96
C ASP A 52 9.81 -24.61 -6.64
N ARG A 53 10.14 -25.20 -5.49
CA ARG A 53 9.91 -24.58 -4.17
C ARG A 53 10.82 -23.38 -3.91
N VAL A 54 12.06 -23.42 -4.39
CA VAL A 54 13.00 -22.29 -4.23
C VAL A 54 12.58 -21.14 -5.14
N GLU A 55 12.12 -21.44 -6.35
CA GLU A 55 11.63 -20.43 -7.30
C GLU A 55 10.36 -19.75 -6.77
N VAL A 56 9.38 -20.53 -6.25
CA VAL A 56 8.16 -19.96 -5.62
C VAL A 56 8.50 -19.10 -4.41
N PHE A 57 9.43 -19.54 -3.56
CA PHE A 57 9.84 -18.76 -2.40
C PHE A 57 10.51 -17.44 -2.79
N SER A 58 11.47 -17.49 -3.74
CA SER A 58 12.17 -16.30 -4.19
C SER A 58 11.24 -15.32 -4.92
N GLN A 59 10.31 -15.82 -5.74
CA GLN A 59 9.30 -15.00 -6.39
C GLN A 59 8.35 -14.34 -5.37
N ALA A 60 7.85 -15.10 -4.38
CA ALA A 60 7.00 -14.58 -3.32
C ALA A 60 7.71 -13.53 -2.46
N LEU A 61 9.03 -13.67 -2.27
CA LEU A 61 9.84 -12.71 -1.53
C LEU A 61 10.00 -11.40 -2.30
N VAL A 62 10.31 -11.45 -3.60
CA VAL A 62 10.44 -10.24 -4.43
C VAL A 62 9.11 -9.52 -4.57
N SER A 63 8.03 -10.22 -4.91
CA SER A 63 6.69 -9.63 -4.99
C SER A 63 6.23 -9.12 -3.62
N GLY A 64 6.60 -9.81 -2.53
CA GLY A 64 6.33 -9.39 -1.16
C GLY A 64 7.05 -8.11 -0.78
N LEU A 65 8.30 -7.94 -1.20
CA LEU A 65 9.03 -6.70 -1.01
C LEU A 65 8.42 -5.55 -1.83
N ALA A 66 8.00 -5.78 -3.09
CA ALA A 66 7.35 -4.77 -3.90
C ALA A 66 6.03 -4.30 -3.28
N GLN A 67 5.17 -5.25 -2.84
CA GLN A 67 3.96 -4.92 -2.09
C GLN A 67 4.27 -4.23 -0.75
N GLY A 68 5.34 -4.65 -0.08
CA GLY A 68 5.86 -4.04 1.14
C GLY A 68 6.29 -2.58 0.96
N CYS A 69 6.79 -2.21 -0.22
CA CYS A 69 7.07 -0.82 -0.57
C CYS A 69 5.82 0.04 -0.55
N VAL A 70 4.71 -0.46 -1.06
CA VAL A 70 3.43 0.25 -1.04
C VAL A 70 2.96 0.43 0.41
N TYR A 71 2.97 -0.64 1.21
CA TYR A 71 2.62 -0.55 2.63
C TYR A 71 3.49 0.44 3.38
N ALA A 72 4.79 0.47 3.08
CA ALA A 72 5.73 1.42 3.67
C ALA A 72 5.39 2.87 3.33
N LEU A 73 5.07 3.20 2.06
CA LEU A 73 4.71 4.57 1.67
C LEU A 73 3.43 5.05 2.37
N VAL A 74 2.40 4.20 2.42
CA VAL A 74 1.15 4.54 3.11
C VAL A 74 1.37 4.67 4.62
N ALA A 75 2.15 3.75 5.22
CA ALA A 75 2.52 3.79 6.63
C ALA A 75 3.35 5.02 6.98
N ILE A 76 4.30 5.43 6.14
CA ILE A 76 5.08 6.66 6.32
C ILE A 76 4.15 7.88 6.30
N GLY A 77 3.21 7.97 5.34
CA GLY A 77 2.21 9.04 5.32
C GLY A 77 1.39 9.09 6.61
N PHE A 78 0.93 7.94 7.09
CA PHE A 78 0.21 7.81 8.35
C PHE A 78 1.05 8.28 9.55
N VAL A 79 2.31 7.82 9.64
CA VAL A 79 3.24 8.17 10.73
C VAL A 79 3.57 9.67 10.74
N ILE A 80 3.71 10.32 9.58
CA ILE A 80 3.96 11.77 9.51
C ILE A 80 2.83 12.55 10.19
N ILE A 81 1.57 12.21 9.92
CA ILE A 81 0.41 12.86 10.56
C ILE A 81 0.36 12.50 12.05
N TYR A 82 0.46 11.22 12.38
CA TYR A 82 0.40 10.76 13.76
C TYR A 82 1.46 11.45 14.64
N LYS A 83 2.69 11.53 14.16
CA LYS A 83 3.80 12.19 14.87
C LYS A 83 3.57 13.68 15.15
N ALA A 84 2.85 14.36 14.26
CA ALA A 84 2.55 15.79 14.42
C ALA A 84 1.32 16.01 15.32
N THR A 85 0.27 15.20 15.15
CA THR A 85 -1.04 15.41 15.75
C THR A 85 -1.37 14.49 16.92
N GLU A 86 -0.61 13.40 17.12
CA GLU A 86 -0.88 12.27 18.05
C GLU A 86 -2.24 11.60 17.83
N VAL A 87 -2.89 11.90 16.70
CA VAL A 87 -4.17 11.32 16.31
C VAL A 87 -3.99 10.48 15.05
N PRO A 88 -4.46 9.22 15.04
CA PRO A 88 -4.40 8.37 13.85
C PRO A 88 -5.35 8.91 12.77
N ASN A 89 -4.85 9.00 11.53
CA ASN A 89 -5.65 9.39 10.37
C ASN A 89 -6.13 8.16 9.60
N PHE A 90 -7.36 7.74 9.83
CA PHE A 90 -7.97 6.61 9.11
C PHE A 90 -8.31 6.93 7.65
N ALA A 91 -8.37 8.21 7.25
CA ALA A 91 -8.57 8.60 5.86
C ALA A 91 -7.30 8.49 4.98
N GLN A 92 -6.15 8.12 5.55
CA GLN A 92 -4.88 8.07 4.79
C GLN A 92 -4.96 7.13 3.59
N GLY A 93 -5.64 5.98 3.71
CA GLY A 93 -5.83 5.05 2.60
C GLY A 93 -6.66 5.63 1.46
N GLU A 94 -7.72 6.36 1.79
CA GLU A 94 -8.57 7.01 0.80
C GLU A 94 -7.87 8.20 0.14
N ILE A 95 -7.04 8.94 0.89
CA ILE A 95 -6.18 9.99 0.32
C ILE A 95 -5.18 9.36 -0.67
N THR A 96 -4.64 8.19 -0.33
CA THR A 96 -3.76 7.41 -1.20
C THR A 96 -4.48 7.02 -2.49
N MET A 97 -5.70 6.50 -2.39
CA MET A 97 -6.57 6.16 -3.52
C MET A 97 -6.86 7.38 -4.39
N VAL A 98 -7.31 8.49 -3.80
CA VAL A 98 -7.61 9.73 -4.53
C VAL A 98 -6.37 10.24 -5.27
N GLY A 99 -5.18 10.12 -4.67
CA GLY A 99 -3.91 10.45 -5.34
C GLY A 99 -3.70 9.65 -6.63
N ALA A 100 -3.97 8.35 -6.62
CA ALA A 100 -3.90 7.51 -7.82
C ALA A 100 -4.93 7.93 -8.90
N TYR A 101 -6.16 8.25 -8.50
CA TYR A 101 -7.20 8.76 -9.41
C TYR A 101 -6.86 10.12 -10.00
N ILE A 102 -6.23 11.02 -9.25
CA ILE A 102 -5.72 12.30 -9.76
C ILE A 102 -4.67 12.04 -10.87
N TYR A 103 -3.69 11.17 -10.61
CA TYR A 103 -2.69 10.81 -11.60
C TYR A 103 -3.33 10.20 -12.86
N PHE A 104 -4.22 9.23 -12.68
CA PHE A 104 -4.97 8.61 -13.78
C PHE A 104 -5.69 9.66 -14.64
N SER A 105 -6.37 10.61 -14.00
CA SER A 105 -7.07 11.69 -14.72
C SER A 105 -6.11 12.59 -15.49
N LEU A 106 -4.97 12.96 -14.91
CA LEU A 106 -3.99 13.80 -15.57
C LEU A 106 -3.40 13.13 -16.81
N VAL A 107 -3.15 11.82 -16.76
CA VAL A 107 -2.58 11.09 -17.91
C VAL A 107 -3.66 10.75 -18.92
N THR A 108 -4.81 10.21 -18.49
CA THR A 108 -5.82 9.65 -19.41
C THR A 108 -6.77 10.71 -19.96
N ILE A 109 -7.23 11.66 -19.12
CA ILE A 109 -8.21 12.67 -19.53
C ILE A 109 -7.51 13.90 -20.11
N PHE A 110 -6.46 14.39 -19.41
CA PHE A 110 -5.74 15.60 -19.85
C PHE A 110 -4.58 15.30 -20.80
N GLY A 111 -4.22 14.03 -21.02
CA GLY A 111 -3.16 13.62 -21.95
C GLY A 111 -1.76 14.08 -21.53
N LEU A 112 -1.54 14.38 -20.25
CA LEU A 112 -0.24 14.81 -19.76
C LEU A 112 0.77 13.65 -19.80
N PRO A 113 2.01 13.87 -20.23
CA PRO A 113 3.04 12.85 -20.16
C PRO A 113 3.34 12.49 -18.69
N ALA A 114 3.63 11.23 -18.41
CA ALA A 114 3.79 10.68 -17.07
C ALA A 114 4.77 11.48 -16.17
N PHE A 115 5.88 11.99 -16.76
CA PHE A 115 6.90 12.76 -16.04
C PHE A 115 6.40 14.13 -15.56
N LEU A 116 5.37 14.72 -16.20
CA LEU A 116 4.71 15.95 -15.74
C LEU A 116 3.50 15.62 -14.84
N ALA A 117 2.78 14.55 -15.13
CA ALA A 117 1.64 14.12 -14.34
C ALA A 117 2.02 13.76 -12.91
N LEU A 118 3.19 13.11 -12.71
CA LEU A 118 3.65 12.70 -11.38
C LEU A 118 3.88 13.90 -10.44
N PRO A 119 4.72 14.91 -10.74
CA PRO A 119 4.87 16.07 -9.85
C PRO A 119 3.58 16.89 -9.72
N ALA A 120 2.76 16.99 -10.77
CA ALA A 120 1.47 17.65 -10.69
C ALA A 120 0.53 16.93 -9.70
N THR A 121 0.51 15.60 -9.73
CA THR A 121 -0.26 14.80 -8.74
C THR A 121 0.20 15.07 -7.32
N LEU A 122 1.52 15.12 -7.06
CA LEU A 122 2.04 15.41 -5.72
C LEU A 122 1.60 16.77 -5.21
N VAL A 123 1.63 17.78 -6.06
CA VAL A 123 1.17 19.13 -5.71
C VAL A 123 -0.33 19.13 -5.44
N LEU A 124 -1.15 18.52 -6.30
CA LEU A 124 -2.60 18.45 -6.12
C LEU A 124 -2.99 17.64 -4.88
N ALA A 125 -2.35 16.50 -4.66
CA ALA A 125 -2.56 15.70 -3.45
C ALA A 125 -2.14 16.46 -2.19
N GLY A 126 -1.03 17.18 -2.23
CA GLY A 126 -0.61 18.05 -1.15
C GLY A 126 -1.60 19.17 -0.86
N ILE A 127 -2.12 19.84 -1.89
CA ILE A 127 -3.17 20.87 -1.77
C ILE A 127 -4.43 20.26 -1.15
N LEU A 128 -4.84 19.07 -1.62
CA LEU A 128 -5.99 18.35 -1.06
C LEU A 128 -5.78 18.06 0.44
N GLY A 129 -4.61 17.55 0.82
CA GLY A 129 -4.29 17.28 2.22
C GLY A 129 -4.32 18.55 3.08
N GLY A 130 -3.73 19.64 2.61
CA GLY A 130 -3.79 20.93 3.30
C GLY A 130 -5.21 21.51 3.39
N LEU A 131 -6.04 21.30 2.36
CA LEU A 131 -7.44 21.71 2.38
C LEU A 131 -8.23 20.90 3.40
N ILE A 132 -8.07 19.57 3.40
CA ILE A 132 -8.71 18.68 4.38
C ILE A 132 -8.34 19.09 5.81
N GLU A 133 -7.06 19.30 6.06
CA GLU A 133 -6.61 19.76 7.37
C GLU A 133 -7.32 21.05 7.76
N ARG A 134 -7.32 22.05 6.88
CA ARG A 134 -7.85 23.38 7.20
C ARG A 134 -9.38 23.40 7.36
N THR A 135 -10.12 22.58 6.61
CA THR A 135 -11.59 22.58 6.61
C THR A 135 -12.21 21.59 7.58
N VAL A 136 -11.57 20.44 7.79
CA VAL A 136 -12.14 19.34 8.58
C VAL A 136 -11.40 19.18 9.92
N ILE A 137 -10.08 19.13 9.91
CA ILE A 137 -9.30 18.80 11.10
C ILE A 137 -9.01 20.01 11.96
N HIS A 138 -8.66 21.13 11.36
CA HIS A 138 -8.36 22.34 12.11
C HIS A 138 -9.50 22.80 13.04
N PRO A 139 -10.79 22.82 12.64
CA PRO A 139 -11.89 23.23 13.53
C PRO A 139 -12.06 22.33 14.76
N ILE A 140 -11.56 21.08 14.71
CA ILE A 140 -11.70 20.10 15.79
C ILE A 140 -10.36 19.77 16.47
N SER A 141 -9.30 20.52 16.18
CA SER A 141 -7.94 20.25 16.70
C SER A 141 -7.82 20.36 18.22
N ASP A 142 -8.69 21.14 18.85
CA ASP A 142 -8.71 21.36 20.31
C ASP A 142 -9.67 20.40 21.04
N GLU A 143 -10.42 19.59 20.30
CA GLU A 143 -11.38 18.62 20.83
C GLU A 143 -10.66 17.31 21.26
N PRO A 144 -11.31 16.47 22.08
CA PRO A 144 -10.76 15.18 22.47
C PRO A 144 -10.36 14.30 21.26
N PRO A 145 -9.28 13.51 21.35
CA PRO A 145 -8.77 12.69 20.23
C PRO A 145 -9.83 11.80 19.57
N PHE A 146 -10.81 11.35 20.32
CA PHE A 146 -11.93 10.53 19.81
C PHE A 146 -12.72 11.24 18.70
N ILE A 147 -12.96 12.56 18.82
CA ILE A 147 -13.69 13.35 17.81
C ILE A 147 -12.88 13.40 16.51
N SER A 148 -11.58 13.61 16.60
CA SER A 148 -10.70 13.61 15.43
C SER A 148 -10.65 12.24 14.74
N ILE A 149 -10.64 11.15 15.50
CA ILE A 149 -10.72 9.78 14.94
C ILE A 149 -12.03 9.59 14.16
N MET A 150 -13.16 9.95 14.77
CA MET A 150 -14.48 9.83 14.10
C MET A 150 -14.57 10.70 12.84
N ALA A 151 -14.00 11.91 12.88
CA ALA A 151 -13.93 12.79 11.73
C ALA A 151 -13.09 12.20 10.57
N THR A 152 -11.96 11.57 10.87
CA THR A 152 -11.14 10.92 9.83
C THR A 152 -11.80 9.69 9.24
N ILE A 153 -12.59 8.92 10.02
CA ILE A 153 -13.40 7.81 9.51
C ILE A 153 -14.53 8.35 8.61
N GLY A 154 -15.25 9.39 9.05
CA GLY A 154 -16.26 10.05 8.23
C GLY A 154 -15.69 10.62 6.93
N LEU A 155 -14.49 11.23 7.00
CA LEU A 155 -13.76 11.72 5.83
C LEU A 155 -13.37 10.59 4.87
N ALA A 156 -12.96 9.42 5.38
CA ALA A 156 -12.66 8.26 4.56
C ALA A 156 -13.89 7.82 3.75
N ILE A 157 -15.04 7.70 4.39
CA ILE A 157 -16.30 7.33 3.72
C ILE A 157 -16.69 8.39 2.68
N LEU A 158 -16.56 9.68 3.02
CA LEU A 158 -16.84 10.79 2.11
C LEU A 158 -15.96 10.75 0.88
N LEU A 159 -14.63 10.59 1.04
CA LEU A 159 -13.69 10.53 -0.08
C LEU A 159 -13.97 9.33 -0.98
N ARG A 160 -14.24 8.16 -0.41
CA ARG A 160 -14.64 6.98 -1.18
C ARG A 160 -15.92 7.20 -1.97
N GLY A 161 -16.93 7.81 -1.35
CA GLY A 161 -18.21 8.16 -2.01
C GLY A 161 -18.01 9.14 -3.16
N ILE A 162 -17.25 10.21 -2.95
CA ILE A 162 -16.91 11.19 -4.00
C ILE A 162 -16.18 10.51 -5.16
N THR A 163 -15.19 9.67 -4.86
CA THR A 163 -14.43 8.94 -5.89
C THR A 163 -15.35 8.05 -6.72
N GLY A 164 -16.27 7.31 -6.08
CA GLY A 164 -17.25 6.47 -6.77
C GLY A 164 -18.23 7.26 -7.66
N ILE A 165 -18.59 8.49 -7.27
CA ILE A 165 -19.46 9.37 -8.09
C ILE A 165 -18.69 9.95 -9.28
N VAL A 166 -17.42 10.35 -9.09
CA VAL A 166 -16.64 11.04 -10.12
C VAL A 166 -16.07 10.07 -11.17
N TRP A 167 -15.55 8.93 -10.73
CA TRP A 167 -14.86 7.96 -11.59
C TRP A 167 -15.57 6.62 -11.74
N SER A 168 -16.75 6.46 -11.16
CA SER A 168 -17.49 5.20 -11.06
C SER A 168 -16.78 4.12 -10.21
N HIS A 169 -17.45 2.94 -10.07
CA HIS A 169 -16.92 1.83 -9.28
C HIS A 169 -16.21 0.77 -10.16
N GLU A 170 -15.89 1.11 -11.40
CA GLU A 170 -15.21 0.20 -12.30
C GLU A 170 -13.72 0.09 -12.00
N THR A 171 -13.13 -1.01 -12.44
CA THR A 171 -11.69 -1.21 -12.35
C THR A 171 -11.03 -0.72 -13.64
N TYR A 172 -10.07 0.16 -13.51
CA TYR A 172 -9.35 0.74 -14.64
C TYR A 172 -7.95 0.17 -14.76
N ALA A 173 -7.50 -0.07 -15.99
CA ALA A 173 -6.09 -0.30 -16.27
C ALA A 173 -5.32 0.97 -16.00
N PHE A 174 -4.24 0.88 -15.24
CA PHE A 174 -3.47 2.04 -14.81
C PHE A 174 -2.40 2.38 -15.87
N PRO A 175 -2.28 3.64 -16.31
CA PRO A 175 -1.22 4.05 -17.21
C PRO A 175 0.11 4.11 -16.44
N SER A 176 0.90 3.04 -16.53
CA SER A 176 2.19 2.96 -15.85
C SER A 176 3.11 4.12 -16.22
N PRO A 177 3.79 4.75 -15.24
CA PRO A 177 4.82 5.76 -15.52
C PRO A 177 6.01 5.21 -16.29
N ILE A 178 6.22 3.90 -16.28
CA ILE A 178 7.36 3.20 -16.84
C ILE A 178 6.87 2.08 -17.77
N PRO A 179 7.52 1.86 -18.93
CA PRO A 179 7.17 0.78 -19.83
C PRO A 179 7.37 -0.58 -19.15
N ASP A 180 6.36 -1.46 -19.28
CA ASP A 180 6.39 -2.81 -18.77
C ASP A 180 7.51 -3.62 -19.43
N ARG A 181 8.49 -4.04 -18.60
CA ARG A 181 9.56 -4.97 -18.96
C ARG A 181 9.73 -5.96 -17.85
N THR A 182 9.92 -7.20 -18.19
CA THR A 182 10.23 -8.27 -17.24
C THR A 182 11.69 -8.68 -17.41
N PHE A 183 12.39 -8.83 -16.30
CA PHE A 183 13.77 -9.29 -16.26
C PHE A 183 13.81 -10.60 -15.51
N GLU A 184 14.45 -11.61 -16.09
CA GLU A 184 14.73 -12.86 -15.40
C GLU A 184 16.13 -12.80 -14.77
N VAL A 185 16.17 -12.80 -13.46
CA VAL A 185 17.42 -12.81 -12.70
C VAL A 185 17.47 -14.06 -11.83
N ALA A 186 18.35 -14.98 -12.12
CA ALA A 186 18.55 -16.23 -11.36
C ALA A 186 17.26 -17.08 -11.19
N GLY A 187 16.40 -17.13 -12.22
CA GLY A 187 15.13 -17.87 -12.19
C GLY A 187 13.97 -17.12 -11.51
N VAL A 188 14.19 -15.86 -11.12
CA VAL A 188 13.12 -15.00 -10.56
C VAL A 188 12.74 -13.96 -11.60
N VAL A 189 11.45 -13.83 -11.87
CA VAL A 189 10.92 -12.79 -12.76
C VAL A 189 10.69 -11.52 -11.94
N VAL A 190 11.43 -10.46 -12.27
CA VAL A 190 11.31 -9.14 -11.66
C VAL A 190 10.72 -8.18 -12.69
N SER A 191 9.59 -7.56 -12.37
CA SER A 191 8.98 -6.54 -13.22
C SER A 191 9.70 -5.19 -13.09
N SER A 192 9.65 -4.38 -14.16
CA SER A 192 10.09 -2.99 -14.08
C SER A 192 9.30 -2.19 -13.02
N VAL A 193 8.04 -2.55 -12.78
CA VAL A 193 7.20 -1.93 -11.75
C VAL A 193 7.74 -2.21 -10.34
N ASP A 194 8.24 -3.44 -10.07
CA ASP A 194 8.87 -3.77 -8.79
C ASP A 194 10.11 -2.92 -8.53
N LEU A 195 10.98 -2.79 -9.55
CA LEU A 195 12.21 -1.97 -9.46
C LEU A 195 11.89 -0.48 -9.26
N TRP A 196 10.83 -0.01 -9.91
CA TRP A 196 10.31 1.34 -9.71
C TRP A 196 9.82 1.55 -8.28
N ALA A 197 9.01 0.63 -7.75
CA ALA A 197 8.54 0.68 -6.38
C ALA A 197 9.70 0.77 -5.38
N PHE A 198 10.74 -0.07 -5.52
CA PHE A 198 11.93 -0.04 -4.66
C PHE A 198 12.68 1.29 -4.76
N SER A 199 12.95 1.76 -5.97
CA SER A 199 13.68 3.01 -6.17
C SER A 199 12.90 4.22 -5.66
N LEU A 200 11.58 4.24 -5.85
CA LEU A 200 10.71 5.30 -5.37
C LEU A 200 10.68 5.35 -3.84
N VAL A 201 10.50 4.21 -3.18
CA VAL A 201 10.50 4.14 -1.70
C VAL A 201 11.84 4.57 -1.13
N ALA A 202 12.95 4.11 -1.70
CA ALA A 202 14.28 4.51 -1.28
C ALA A 202 14.48 6.02 -1.45
N LEU A 203 14.06 6.59 -2.59
CA LEU A 203 14.15 8.03 -2.87
C LEU A 203 13.30 8.83 -1.88
N VAL A 204 12.02 8.46 -1.70
CA VAL A 204 11.11 9.16 -0.79
C VAL A 204 11.62 9.11 0.64
N THR A 205 12.10 7.96 1.10
CA THR A 205 12.66 7.80 2.44
C THR A 205 13.90 8.67 2.64
N LEU A 206 14.80 8.70 1.65
CA LEU A 206 15.99 9.54 1.68
C LEU A 206 15.63 11.04 1.70
N LEU A 207 14.68 11.45 0.86
CA LEU A 207 14.20 12.84 0.81
C LEU A 207 13.53 13.25 2.13
N LEU A 208 12.71 12.40 2.72
CA LEU A 208 12.09 12.66 4.03
C LEU A 208 13.13 12.72 5.14
N PHE A 209 14.11 11.81 5.13
CA PHE A 209 15.21 11.85 6.10
C PHE A 209 15.98 13.16 5.99
N ALA A 210 16.35 13.57 4.77
CA ALA A 210 17.01 14.84 4.49
C ALA A 210 16.14 16.03 4.93
N PHE A 211 14.84 16.00 4.60
CA PHE A 211 13.89 17.03 5.00
C PHE A 211 13.81 17.20 6.52
N PHE A 212 13.58 16.11 7.23
CA PHE A 212 13.47 16.15 8.69
C PHE A 212 14.79 16.51 9.40
N HIS A 213 15.95 16.19 8.79
CA HIS A 213 17.24 16.40 9.45
C HIS A 213 17.85 17.78 9.16
N TRP A 214 17.69 18.27 7.93
CA TRP A 214 18.42 19.47 7.46
C TRP A 214 17.54 20.70 7.28
N THR A 215 16.20 20.55 7.19
CA THR A 215 15.36 21.73 6.99
C THR A 215 14.87 22.33 8.30
N ARG A 216 14.74 23.66 8.34
CA ARG A 216 14.16 24.39 9.49
C ARG A 216 12.74 23.93 9.82
N ILE A 217 11.97 23.59 8.79
CA ILE A 217 10.60 23.09 8.92
C ILE A 217 10.60 21.68 9.55
N GLY A 218 11.48 20.78 9.10
CA GLY A 218 11.62 19.45 9.67
C GLY A 218 12.07 19.47 11.13
N ILE A 219 12.95 20.42 11.49
CA ILE A 219 13.34 20.63 12.90
C ILE A 219 12.14 21.12 13.71
N ALA A 220 11.35 22.08 13.19
CA ALA A 220 10.14 22.56 13.85
C ALA A 220 9.11 21.45 14.04
N MET A 221 8.89 20.59 13.03
CA MET A 221 8.00 19.42 13.13
C MET A 221 8.45 18.46 14.24
N ARG A 222 9.74 18.19 14.36
CA ARG A 222 10.29 17.36 15.46
C ARG A 222 10.12 18.01 16.84
N ALA A 223 10.30 19.33 16.93
CA ALA A 223 10.09 20.06 18.19
C ALA A 223 8.63 20.01 18.64
N VAL A 224 7.67 20.21 17.73
CA VAL A 224 6.22 20.08 18.01
C VAL A 224 5.86 18.67 18.43
N ALA A 225 6.43 17.65 17.78
CA ALA A 225 6.22 16.23 18.10
C ALA A 225 6.74 15.85 19.51
N GLN A 226 7.77 16.55 20.02
CA GLN A 226 8.29 16.29 21.37
C GLN A 226 7.49 17.01 22.46
N ASN A 227 7.13 18.27 22.23
CA ASN A 227 6.34 19.05 23.17
C ASN A 227 5.70 20.25 22.45
N ARG A 228 4.39 20.16 22.20
CA ARG A 228 3.61 21.21 21.51
C ARG A 228 3.66 22.53 22.25
N TYR A 229 3.49 22.48 23.57
CA TYR A 229 3.45 23.70 24.40
C TYR A 229 4.80 24.41 24.43
N ALA A 230 5.89 23.68 24.63
CA ALA A 230 7.23 24.25 24.60
C ALA A 230 7.57 24.84 23.22
N ALA A 231 7.18 24.16 22.13
CA ALA A 231 7.38 24.67 20.78
C ALA A 231 6.63 25.99 20.52
N GLN A 232 5.41 26.13 21.03
CA GLN A 232 4.62 27.36 20.94
C GLN A 232 5.31 28.51 21.70
N LEU A 233 5.83 28.26 22.89
CA LEU A 233 6.58 29.26 23.67
C LEU A 233 7.84 29.73 22.94
N MET A 234 8.46 28.90 22.15
CA MET A 234 9.61 29.25 21.30
C MET A 234 9.21 29.93 19.98
N GLY A 235 7.91 30.25 19.79
CA GLY A 235 7.40 30.95 18.60
C GLY A 235 7.13 30.06 17.39
N ILE A 236 7.14 28.72 17.54
CA ILE A 236 6.80 27.80 16.46
C ILE A 236 5.27 27.73 16.34
N SER A 237 4.73 28.05 15.17
CA SER A 237 3.29 27.91 14.92
C SER A 237 2.92 26.44 14.68
N VAL A 238 2.33 25.81 15.71
CA VAL A 238 1.89 24.41 15.68
C VAL A 238 0.93 24.14 14.51
N GLN A 239 0.03 25.08 14.25
CA GLN A 239 -0.93 24.99 13.15
C GLN A 239 -0.28 24.84 11.78
N ARG A 240 0.79 25.62 11.49
CA ARG A 240 1.52 25.47 10.22
C ARG A 240 2.21 24.10 10.13
N VAL A 241 2.67 23.56 11.25
CA VAL A 241 3.27 22.23 11.31
C VAL A 241 2.23 21.16 11.00
N PHE A 242 1.02 21.28 11.52
CA PHE A 242 -0.08 20.35 11.23
C PHE A 242 -0.43 20.39 9.76
N THR A 243 -0.70 21.56 9.18
CA THR A 243 -1.01 21.70 7.75
C THR A 243 0.09 21.10 6.88
N LEU A 244 1.37 21.39 7.18
CA LEU A 244 2.50 20.82 6.42
C LEU A 244 2.60 19.31 6.56
N SER A 245 2.29 18.75 7.72
CA SER A 245 2.26 17.30 7.92
C SER A 245 1.21 16.63 7.03
N TRP A 246 0.00 17.22 6.92
CA TRP A 246 -1.04 16.75 6.03
C TRP A 246 -0.67 16.88 4.56
N VAL A 247 -0.07 17.98 4.15
CA VAL A 247 0.45 18.19 2.78
C VAL A 247 1.47 17.12 2.42
N LEU A 248 2.48 16.89 3.29
CA LEU A 248 3.53 15.90 3.04
C LEU A 248 2.98 14.47 3.04
N ALA A 249 2.14 14.13 4.02
CA ALA A 249 1.55 12.80 4.13
C ALA A 249 0.65 12.45 2.94
N SER A 250 -0.13 13.44 2.45
CA SER A 250 -0.97 13.25 1.26
C SER A 250 -0.14 13.09 -0.01
N ALA A 251 0.95 13.85 -0.16
CA ALA A 251 1.86 13.70 -1.28
C ALA A 251 2.56 12.32 -1.28
N VAL A 252 3.06 11.87 -0.12
CA VAL A 252 3.67 10.53 0.02
C VAL A 252 2.62 9.44 -0.19
N GLY A 253 1.42 9.62 0.37
CA GLY A 253 0.29 8.71 0.14
C GLY A 253 -0.06 8.58 -1.35
N ALA A 254 -0.10 9.69 -2.09
CA ALA A 254 -0.37 9.68 -3.53
C ALA A 254 0.68 8.86 -4.31
N LEU A 255 1.97 8.93 -3.94
CA LEU A 255 3.00 8.06 -4.51
C LEU A 255 2.71 6.59 -4.22
N GLY A 256 2.36 6.26 -2.98
CA GLY A 256 1.94 4.90 -2.62
C GLY A 256 0.73 4.43 -3.43
N GLY A 257 -0.24 5.31 -3.68
CA GLY A 257 -1.41 5.04 -4.50
C GLY A 257 -1.09 4.77 -5.97
N ILE A 258 -0.16 5.54 -6.56
CA ILE A 258 0.32 5.34 -7.93
C ILE A 258 0.97 3.96 -8.07
N VAL A 259 1.87 3.60 -7.17
CA VAL A 259 2.53 2.28 -7.19
C VAL A 259 1.52 1.16 -6.93
N LEU A 260 0.57 1.36 -5.99
CA LEU A 260 -0.49 0.38 -5.71
C LEU A 260 -1.37 0.12 -6.93
N ALA A 261 -1.78 1.18 -7.63
CA ALA A 261 -2.62 1.09 -8.82
C ALA A 261 -1.89 0.41 -9.99
N ASP A 262 -0.58 0.63 -10.09
CA ASP A 262 0.27 -0.01 -11.10
C ASP A 262 0.44 -1.51 -10.86
N LEU A 263 0.52 -1.95 -9.58
CA LEU A 263 0.62 -3.35 -9.18
C LEU A 263 -0.72 -4.09 -9.21
N ASN A 264 -1.84 -3.42 -8.85
CA ASN A 264 -3.12 -4.08 -8.55
C ASN A 264 -4.32 -3.47 -9.29
N TYR A 265 -4.12 -2.73 -10.37
CA TYR A 265 -5.15 -1.94 -11.06
C TYR A 265 -5.78 -0.83 -10.19
N LEU A 266 -6.42 0.13 -10.83
CA LEU A 266 -7.09 1.24 -10.15
C LEU A 266 -8.56 0.89 -9.86
N HIS A 267 -8.97 0.86 -8.59
CA HIS A 267 -10.33 0.57 -8.17
C HIS A 267 -10.67 1.27 -6.84
N THR A 268 -11.95 1.49 -6.58
CA THR A 268 -12.43 2.27 -5.41
C THR A 268 -12.20 1.60 -4.05
N ASN A 269 -11.82 0.32 -4.00
CA ASN A 269 -11.51 -0.38 -2.74
C ASN A 269 -10.03 -0.28 -2.33
N MET A 270 -9.19 0.41 -3.10
CA MET A 270 -7.75 0.55 -2.80
C MET A 270 -7.49 1.21 -1.43
N GLY A 271 -8.40 2.07 -0.97
CA GLY A 271 -8.28 2.74 0.32
C GLY A 271 -8.20 1.78 1.51
N THR A 272 -8.70 0.56 1.39
CA THR A 272 -8.62 -0.47 2.46
C THR A 272 -7.19 -0.87 2.82
N ILE A 273 -6.20 -0.55 1.98
CA ILE A 273 -4.78 -0.76 2.26
C ILE A 273 -4.32 -0.13 3.57
N ILE A 274 -5.05 0.89 4.05
CA ILE A 274 -4.75 1.54 5.33
C ILE A 274 -4.72 0.55 6.49
N MET A 275 -5.55 -0.49 6.46
CA MET A 275 -5.61 -1.49 7.52
C MET A 275 -4.26 -2.21 7.67
N VAL A 276 -3.65 -2.63 6.57
CA VAL A 276 -2.33 -3.28 6.57
C VAL A 276 -1.21 -2.26 6.81
N ALA A 277 -1.37 -1.04 6.31
CA ALA A 277 -0.40 0.03 6.54
C ALA A 277 -0.33 0.47 8.02
N ILE A 278 -1.46 0.48 8.74
CA ILE A 278 -1.48 0.71 10.20
C ILE A 278 -0.71 -0.42 10.91
N VAL A 279 -0.94 -1.68 10.52
CA VAL A 279 -0.16 -2.81 11.04
C VAL A 279 1.34 -2.57 10.87
N ALA A 280 1.76 -2.16 9.68
CA ALA A 280 3.16 -1.85 9.37
C ALA A 280 3.69 -0.68 10.21
N ALA A 281 2.90 0.38 10.38
CA ALA A 281 3.27 1.55 11.18
C ALA A 281 3.41 1.21 12.67
N VAL A 282 2.48 0.43 13.22
CA VAL A 282 2.52 -0.01 14.62
C VAL A 282 3.71 -0.94 14.88
N LEU A 283 3.94 -1.90 13.98
CA LEU A 283 5.11 -2.79 14.07
C LEU A 283 6.42 -2.01 14.04
N GLY A 284 6.51 -1.04 13.14
CA GLY A 284 7.69 -0.17 13.02
C GLY A 284 7.86 0.78 14.20
N GLY A 285 6.76 1.12 14.88
CA GLY A 285 6.67 2.17 15.89
C GLY A 285 6.10 3.47 15.31
N LEU A 286 4.98 3.93 15.88
CA LEU A 286 4.16 5.05 15.38
C LEU A 286 4.88 6.40 15.30
N GLU A 287 6.04 6.54 15.93
CA GLU A 287 6.84 7.77 15.92
C GLU A 287 8.08 7.69 15.02
N SER A 288 8.33 6.52 14.41
CA SER A 288 9.56 6.25 13.67
C SER A 288 9.29 6.05 12.18
N ILE A 289 9.68 7.04 11.34
CA ILE A 289 9.59 6.93 9.88
C ILE A 289 10.43 5.75 9.34
N PRO A 290 11.71 5.56 9.76
CA PRO A 290 12.46 4.37 9.38
C PRO A 290 11.82 3.07 9.87
N GLY A 291 11.17 3.11 11.05
CA GLY A 291 10.40 1.99 11.57
C GLY A 291 9.22 1.63 10.65
N ALA A 292 8.43 2.61 10.23
CA ALA A 292 7.31 2.39 9.31
C ALA A 292 7.77 1.80 7.97
N LEU A 293 8.93 2.22 7.44
CA LEU A 293 9.55 1.63 6.26
C LEU A 293 9.84 0.14 6.45
N LEU A 294 10.58 -0.20 7.51
CA LEU A 294 10.95 -1.58 7.79
C LEU A 294 9.74 -2.45 8.14
N GLY A 295 8.77 -1.88 8.88
CA GLY A 295 7.50 -2.54 9.18
C GLY A 295 6.69 -2.85 7.91
N GLY A 296 6.63 -1.90 6.97
CA GLY A 296 5.96 -2.09 5.68
C GLY A 296 6.60 -3.19 4.83
N LEU A 297 7.91 -3.16 4.68
CA LEU A 297 8.65 -4.20 3.96
C LEU A 297 8.48 -5.58 4.61
N PHE A 298 8.57 -5.66 5.92
CA PHE A 298 8.41 -6.90 6.67
C PHE A 298 7.00 -7.49 6.50
N ILE A 299 5.96 -6.67 6.68
CA ILE A 299 4.56 -7.12 6.50
C ILE A 299 4.27 -7.51 5.06
N GLY A 300 4.83 -6.80 4.08
CA GLY A 300 4.68 -7.16 2.68
C GLY A 300 5.23 -8.56 2.36
N VAL A 301 6.42 -8.88 2.89
CA VAL A 301 7.02 -10.21 2.75
C VAL A 301 6.17 -11.26 3.46
N VAL A 302 5.78 -11.02 4.72
CA VAL A 302 4.95 -11.97 5.50
C VAL A 302 3.62 -12.23 4.82
N ALA A 303 2.91 -11.19 4.39
CA ALA A 303 1.63 -11.31 3.71
C ALA A 303 1.74 -12.12 2.41
N ASN A 304 2.76 -11.84 1.58
CA ASN A 304 2.94 -12.55 0.32
C ASN A 304 3.38 -14.01 0.50
N LEU A 305 4.29 -14.29 1.44
CA LEU A 305 4.65 -15.66 1.78
C LEU A 305 3.44 -16.43 2.33
N SER A 306 2.63 -15.79 3.17
CA SER A 306 1.40 -16.42 3.68
C SER A 306 0.41 -16.72 2.56
N GLY A 307 0.23 -15.82 1.59
CA GLY A 307 -0.57 -16.08 0.40
C GLY A 307 -0.03 -17.27 -0.40
N ALA A 308 1.30 -17.32 -0.64
CA ALA A 308 1.90 -18.41 -1.41
C ALA A 308 1.79 -19.79 -0.74
N TYR A 309 1.80 -19.86 0.60
CA TYR A 309 1.85 -21.14 1.31
C TYR A 309 0.60 -21.51 2.11
N LEU A 310 -0.23 -20.56 2.50
CA LEU A 310 -1.40 -20.78 3.36
C LEU A 310 -2.75 -20.56 2.65
N ASP A 311 -2.81 -20.01 1.44
CA ASP A 311 -4.06 -19.76 0.74
C ASP A 311 -4.87 -21.06 0.52
N TRP A 312 -4.20 -22.22 0.34
CA TRP A 312 -4.85 -23.51 0.23
C TRP A 312 -5.61 -23.94 1.49
N LEU A 313 -5.21 -23.41 2.69
CA LEU A 313 -5.82 -23.74 3.98
C LEU A 313 -6.82 -22.66 4.43
N LEU A 314 -6.49 -21.39 4.24
CA LEU A 314 -7.22 -20.24 4.77
C LEU A 314 -8.03 -19.49 3.69
N GLY A 315 -7.89 -19.87 2.42
CA GLY A 315 -8.48 -19.16 1.29
C GLY A 315 -7.78 -17.82 1.00
N SER A 316 -8.38 -17.01 0.13
CA SER A 316 -7.81 -15.72 -0.35
C SER A 316 -7.56 -14.66 0.74
N GLY A 317 -7.98 -14.90 1.98
CA GLY A 317 -7.76 -14.01 3.14
C GLY A 317 -6.47 -14.28 3.92
N ALA A 318 -5.65 -15.28 3.53
CA ALA A 318 -4.44 -15.64 4.28
C ALA A 318 -3.45 -14.47 4.45
N LYS A 319 -3.36 -13.59 3.46
CA LYS A 319 -2.50 -12.39 3.50
C LYS A 319 -2.86 -11.45 4.66
N ASP A 320 -4.14 -11.13 4.80
CA ASP A 320 -4.62 -10.22 5.84
C ASP A 320 -4.55 -10.87 7.21
N VAL A 321 -4.98 -12.14 7.33
CA VAL A 321 -4.91 -12.91 8.58
C VAL A 321 -3.48 -12.97 9.11
N ALA A 322 -2.50 -13.23 8.24
CA ALA A 322 -1.10 -13.29 8.63
C ALA A 322 -0.58 -11.93 9.10
N ALA A 323 -0.92 -10.84 8.39
CA ALA A 323 -0.51 -9.50 8.78
C ALA A 323 -1.02 -9.13 10.17
N PHE A 324 -2.31 -9.37 10.45
CA PHE A 324 -2.90 -9.09 11.76
C PHE A 324 -2.43 -10.05 12.86
N ALA A 325 -2.19 -11.34 12.54
CA ALA A 325 -1.63 -12.29 13.49
C ALA A 325 -0.23 -11.87 13.95
N VAL A 326 0.61 -11.44 13.01
CA VAL A 326 1.95 -10.92 13.34
C VAL A 326 1.85 -9.66 14.19
N LEU A 327 0.91 -8.75 13.87
CA LEU A 327 0.67 -7.57 14.71
C LEU A 327 0.37 -7.97 16.14
N LEU A 328 -0.58 -8.88 16.36
CA LEU A 328 -0.96 -9.33 17.70
C LEU A 328 0.23 -9.94 18.45
N ILE A 329 1.01 -10.80 17.79
CA ILE A 329 2.20 -11.42 18.39
C ILE A 329 3.22 -10.35 18.81
N VAL A 330 3.48 -9.39 17.93
CA VAL A 330 4.47 -8.34 18.24
C VAL A 330 3.98 -7.41 19.35
N LEU A 331 2.69 -7.03 19.38
CA LEU A 331 2.14 -6.20 20.45
C LEU A 331 2.15 -6.92 21.82
N LEU A 332 1.98 -8.25 21.83
CA LEU A 332 2.09 -9.04 23.07
C LEU A 332 3.53 -9.06 23.61
N ILE A 333 4.53 -9.04 22.73
CA ILE A 333 5.96 -9.10 23.10
C ILE A 333 6.54 -7.70 23.31
N ARG A 334 6.19 -6.75 22.44
CA ARG A 334 6.67 -5.35 22.44
C ARG A 334 5.54 -4.37 22.09
N PRO A 335 4.80 -3.86 23.11
CA PRO A 335 3.63 -3.00 22.89
C PRO A 335 3.95 -1.66 22.20
N TYR A 336 5.21 -1.23 22.17
CA TYR A 336 5.65 0.01 21.49
C TYR A 336 6.18 -0.22 20.08
N GLY A 337 6.12 -1.45 19.55
CA GLY A 337 6.73 -1.81 18.26
C GLY A 337 8.26 -1.97 18.33
N PHE A 338 8.90 -2.21 17.17
CA PHE A 338 10.34 -2.47 17.11
C PHE A 338 11.21 -1.23 17.40
N PHE A 339 10.77 -0.05 16.95
CA PHE A 339 11.48 1.23 17.05
C PHE A 339 10.71 2.29 17.84
N GLY A 340 9.65 1.91 18.56
CA GLY A 340 8.91 2.80 19.43
C GLY A 340 9.70 3.15 20.69
N ILE A 341 9.55 4.37 21.16
CA ILE A 341 10.16 4.85 22.41
C ILE A 341 9.19 4.50 23.53
N PRO A 342 9.62 3.82 24.62
CA PRO A 342 8.76 3.60 25.76
C PRO A 342 8.32 4.94 26.37
N ASP A 343 7.01 5.11 26.57
CA ASP A 343 6.48 6.26 27.30
C ASP A 343 7.03 6.21 28.74
N GLU A 344 8.06 7.00 29.03
CA GLU A 344 8.42 7.29 30.41
C GLU A 344 7.27 8.11 31.01
N LYS A 345 6.42 7.43 31.79
CA LYS A 345 5.43 8.11 32.62
C LYS A 345 6.16 9.18 33.43
N ARG A 346 6.10 10.42 32.98
CA ARG A 346 6.48 11.55 33.81
C ARG A 346 5.48 11.60 34.98
N VAL A 347 5.95 11.13 36.13
CA VAL A 347 5.26 11.27 37.41
C VAL A 347 5.29 12.75 37.80
#